data_d83593f53c5fafc4d157aa462d8c2839
#
_entry.id   d83593f53c5fafc4d157aa462d8c2839
#
_cell.length_a   1.000
_cell.length_b   1.000
_cell.length_c   1.000
_cell.angle_alpha   90.00
_cell.angle_beta   90.00
_cell.angle_gamma   90.00
#
_symmetry.space_group_name_H-M   'P 1'
#
loop_
_entity.id
_entity.type
_entity.pdbx_description
1 polymer ?
#
loop_
_entity_poly.entity_id
_entity_poly.type
_entity_poly.pdbx_seq_one_letter_code
_entity_poly.pdbx_strand_id
1 'polypeptide(L)'
;MPLIQPRLNSVEEWRFVNHNNDEHPIHVHVNDFQVIEYFDPTTGLRTGPDMFSVDNANAPAPTMHSDESVIQPGILTIRTRFDEYTGLYVMHCHRLNHEDNGLMALVNVIPAASIYAVAVPGAPGKPAEVRLYDGNGDRFVGTVIPFPGFEGSVNVAMGDVDGDGILDLIVGSGPDRAPEVVAYAGASLRGKGVFGTELARFQAFEATASGGVNVAAAQIDGTNSDNIIVGSGPGVPSEVKVYRSQLSSSPGVVPALFASFKPYGDDRSGVSIATGFVDFSTGRESIVTAPGAGSTTEVKVFAFPLFKPNGQAALGNAQAAGNEQPVNTASFMPFGRNYRGGVSLATGWLAGSLGGAKRIVVSQLTDRGSVKIFSSGSALDGGPALYLQSPMDHAHSTHFREIAAFEPFDGSVGTWVATTSTTTGANLLVSGVAAGGGDISVAKYELVRPNAQSTTLQAARLGQVWSGKGSQPATLGGD
;
A
#
# COMPACT_ATOMS: atom_id res chain seq x y z
N MET A 1 -0.74 7.98 15.56
CA MET A 1 -1.64 6.87 15.95
C MET A 1 -1.11 5.57 15.36
N PRO A 2 -1.17 4.45 16.08
CA PRO A 2 -0.91 3.14 15.46
C PRO A 2 -1.95 2.86 14.38
N LEU A 3 -1.55 2.11 13.34
CA LEU A 3 -2.43 1.66 12.26
C LEU A 3 -2.52 0.14 12.26
N ILE A 4 -3.74 -0.36 12.28
CA ILE A 4 -4.07 -1.78 12.14
C ILE A 4 -4.74 -1.95 10.78
N GLN A 5 -4.31 -2.94 9.98
CA GLN A 5 -4.89 -3.15 8.63
C GLN A 5 -5.41 -4.58 8.46
N PRO A 6 -6.59 -4.86 8.99
CA PRO A 6 -7.27 -6.11 8.71
C PRO A 6 -7.71 -6.17 7.26
N ARG A 7 -7.89 -7.39 6.76
CA ARG A 7 -8.44 -7.60 5.43
C ARG A 7 -9.94 -7.77 5.47
N LEU A 8 -10.63 -7.23 4.49
CA LEU A 8 -12.03 -7.57 4.25
C LEU A 8 -12.19 -9.10 4.14
N ASN A 9 -13.20 -9.64 4.78
CA ASN A 9 -13.47 -11.08 4.95
C ASN A 9 -12.48 -11.83 5.87
N SER A 10 -11.60 -11.13 6.59
CA SER A 10 -10.80 -11.77 7.64
C SER A 10 -11.55 -11.86 8.96
N VAL A 11 -11.08 -12.79 9.78
CA VAL A 11 -11.42 -12.87 11.21
C VAL A 11 -10.10 -12.78 11.96
N GLU A 12 -10.00 -11.81 12.86
CA GLU A 12 -8.76 -11.57 13.60
C GLU A 12 -8.98 -11.63 15.11
N GLU A 13 -7.95 -12.03 15.83
CA GLU A 13 -7.88 -11.94 17.28
C GLU A 13 -6.91 -10.83 17.68
N TRP A 14 -7.42 -9.85 18.41
CA TRP A 14 -6.63 -8.73 18.91
C TRP A 14 -6.43 -8.86 20.41
N ARG A 15 -5.22 -8.55 20.86
CA ARG A 15 -4.87 -8.54 22.27
C ARG A 15 -4.55 -7.13 22.72
N PHE A 16 -5.32 -6.63 23.67
CA PHE A 16 -5.07 -5.37 24.35
C PHE A 16 -4.38 -5.62 25.66
N VAL A 17 -3.21 -5.04 25.84
CA VAL A 17 -2.43 -5.18 27.08
C VAL A 17 -2.52 -3.87 27.86
N ASN A 18 -3.17 -3.90 29.00
CA ASN A 18 -3.25 -2.78 29.92
C ASN A 18 -2.28 -3.00 31.10
N HIS A 19 -1.20 -2.21 31.11
CA HIS A 19 -0.21 -2.23 32.19
C HIS A 19 -0.52 -1.23 33.33
N ASN A 20 -1.51 -0.35 33.13
CA ASN A 20 -1.88 0.66 34.08
C ASN A 20 -2.96 0.14 35.02
N ASN A 21 -3.10 0.81 36.19
CA ASN A 21 -4.17 0.51 37.14
C ASN A 21 -5.52 1.13 36.73
N ASP A 22 -5.55 1.92 35.68
CA ASP A 22 -6.78 2.53 35.18
C ASP A 22 -7.51 1.58 34.22
N GLU A 23 -8.83 1.68 34.26
CA GLU A 23 -9.70 1.00 33.30
C GLU A 23 -9.79 1.79 31.99
N HIS A 24 -9.81 1.06 30.86
CA HIS A 24 -9.95 1.65 29.55
C HIS A 24 -11.13 0.99 28.79
N PRO A 25 -12.29 1.66 28.68
CA PRO A 25 -13.33 1.24 27.75
C PRO A 25 -12.79 1.41 26.32
N ILE A 26 -12.56 0.29 25.62
CA ILE A 26 -12.12 0.29 24.22
C ILE A 26 -13.34 0.17 23.34
N HIS A 27 -13.47 1.14 22.43
CA HIS A 27 -14.48 1.19 21.40
C HIS A 27 -13.86 1.03 20.03
N VAL A 28 -14.39 0.11 19.24
CA VAL A 28 -13.99 -0.12 17.84
C VAL A 28 -15.12 0.33 16.94
N HIS A 29 -14.89 1.40 16.17
CA HIS A 29 -15.89 1.88 15.23
C HIS A 29 -16.19 0.84 14.15
N VAL A 30 -17.39 0.85 13.60
CA VAL A 30 -17.87 0.07 12.45
C VAL A 30 -17.99 -1.43 12.70
N ASN A 31 -17.03 -2.04 13.36
CA ASN A 31 -16.97 -3.49 13.52
C ASN A 31 -17.27 -3.93 14.95
N ASP A 32 -18.25 -4.80 15.08
CA ASP A 32 -18.48 -5.54 16.31
C ASP A 32 -17.37 -6.54 16.60
N PHE A 33 -17.16 -6.84 17.86
CA PHE A 33 -16.24 -7.87 18.28
C PHE A 33 -16.81 -8.77 19.38
N GLN A 34 -16.23 -9.94 19.51
CA GLN A 34 -16.51 -10.90 20.56
C GLN A 34 -15.35 -10.93 21.55
N VAL A 35 -15.62 -10.77 22.84
CA VAL A 35 -14.61 -10.99 23.88
C VAL A 35 -14.34 -12.49 24.00
N ILE A 36 -13.08 -12.89 23.82
CA ILE A 36 -12.64 -14.29 23.85
C ILE A 36 -12.09 -14.64 25.23
N GLU A 37 -11.25 -13.79 25.77
CA GLU A 37 -10.56 -14.05 27.04
C GLU A 37 -10.14 -12.73 27.69
N TYR A 38 -10.21 -12.69 29.01
CA TYR A 38 -9.45 -11.75 29.81
C TYR A 38 -8.47 -12.51 30.71
N PHE A 39 -7.21 -12.10 30.74
CA PHE A 39 -6.17 -12.65 31.59
C PHE A 39 -5.67 -11.60 32.59
N ASP A 40 -5.80 -11.89 33.89
CA ASP A 40 -5.23 -11.09 34.96
C ASP A 40 -3.85 -11.63 35.33
N PRO A 41 -2.76 -10.91 35.03
CA PRO A 41 -1.41 -11.35 35.33
C PRO A 41 -1.08 -11.34 36.84
N THR A 42 -1.85 -10.62 37.66
CA THR A 42 -1.64 -10.52 39.11
C THR A 42 -2.12 -11.78 39.82
N THR A 43 -3.25 -12.31 39.42
CA THR A 43 -3.86 -13.50 40.01
C THR A 43 -3.61 -14.76 39.19
N GLY A 44 -3.17 -14.62 37.94
CA GLY A 44 -3.06 -15.73 36.98
C GLY A 44 -4.42 -16.24 36.49
N LEU A 45 -5.51 -15.55 36.83
CA LEU A 45 -6.85 -15.95 36.47
C LEU A 45 -7.12 -15.65 34.98
N ARG A 46 -7.78 -16.63 34.31
CA ARG A 46 -8.34 -16.47 32.97
C ARG A 46 -9.85 -16.57 33.05
N THR A 47 -10.50 -15.54 32.51
CA THR A 47 -11.95 -15.48 32.39
C THR A 47 -12.33 -15.64 30.94
N GLY A 48 -13.16 -16.63 30.63
CA GLY A 48 -13.68 -16.87 29.27
C GLY A 48 -14.89 -16.00 28.95
N PRO A 49 -15.41 -16.12 27.73
CA PRO A 49 -16.52 -15.29 27.23
C PRO A 49 -17.79 -15.34 28.09
N ASP A 50 -18.03 -16.43 28.80
CA ASP A 50 -19.22 -16.65 29.64
C ASP A 50 -19.28 -15.78 30.89
N MET A 51 -18.18 -15.09 31.24
CA MET A 51 -18.08 -14.28 32.47
C MET A 51 -18.13 -12.77 32.25
N PHE A 52 -18.21 -12.33 30.97
CA PHE A 52 -18.25 -10.90 30.62
C PHE A 52 -19.68 -10.36 30.40
N SER A 53 -20.69 -10.97 30.96
CA SER A 53 -22.02 -10.36 30.97
C SER A 53 -22.02 -9.17 31.91
N VAL A 54 -21.90 -7.98 31.39
CA VAL A 54 -21.82 -6.72 32.11
C VAL A 54 -23.20 -6.43 32.61
N ASP A 55 -24.09 -6.85 33.03
CA ASP A 55 -25.32 -6.35 33.70
C ASP A 55 -26.45 -7.32 33.93
N ASN A 56 -26.29 -8.60 33.79
CA ASN A 56 -27.43 -9.42 34.14
C ASN A 56 -27.07 -10.84 34.57
N ALA A 57 -27.23 -11.13 35.87
CA ALA A 57 -27.09 -12.47 36.42
C ALA A 57 -28.07 -13.52 35.86
N ASN A 58 -28.91 -13.15 34.89
CA ASN A 58 -29.92 -13.97 34.26
C ASN A 58 -29.90 -13.92 32.73
N ALA A 59 -28.89 -13.34 32.09
CA ALA A 59 -28.80 -13.37 30.63
C ALA A 59 -28.29 -14.73 30.17
N PRO A 60 -28.88 -15.34 29.14
CA PRO A 60 -28.28 -16.51 28.51
C PRO A 60 -26.90 -16.13 27.96
N ALA A 61 -25.96 -17.08 28.01
CA ALA A 61 -24.60 -16.91 27.55
C ALA A 61 -24.54 -16.13 26.23
N PRO A 62 -23.82 -15.03 26.20
CA PRO A 62 -23.96 -14.08 25.11
C PRO A 62 -23.25 -14.55 23.87
N THR A 63 -23.98 -14.66 22.81
CA THR A 63 -23.48 -14.28 21.48
C THR A 63 -23.33 -12.75 21.46
N MET A 64 -22.58 -12.15 22.38
CA MET A 64 -22.45 -10.70 22.41
C MET A 64 -21.43 -10.25 21.36
N HIS A 65 -21.97 -9.79 20.26
CA HIS A 65 -21.30 -8.83 19.43
C HIS A 65 -21.44 -7.46 20.12
N SER A 66 -20.31 -6.84 20.45
CA SER A 66 -20.25 -5.51 21.04
C SER A 66 -19.18 -4.71 20.32
N ASP A 67 -19.41 -3.43 20.17
CA ASP A 67 -18.42 -2.48 19.69
C ASP A 67 -17.61 -1.83 20.83
N GLU A 68 -17.89 -2.18 22.09
CA GLU A 68 -17.22 -1.66 23.27
C GLU A 68 -16.97 -2.75 24.32
N SER A 69 -15.81 -2.71 24.98
CA SER A 69 -15.48 -3.50 26.17
C SER A 69 -14.50 -2.78 27.08
N VAL A 70 -14.57 -3.03 28.39
CA VAL A 70 -13.68 -2.43 29.37
C VAL A 70 -12.44 -3.29 29.56
N ILE A 71 -11.25 -2.71 29.38
CA ILE A 71 -9.97 -3.34 29.68
C ILE A 71 -9.57 -2.99 31.10
N GLN A 72 -9.62 -3.97 32.00
CA GLN A 72 -9.00 -3.94 33.34
C GLN A 72 -7.47 -4.09 33.20
N PRO A 73 -6.66 -3.82 34.25
CA PRO A 73 -5.24 -4.17 34.24
C PRO A 73 -5.04 -5.64 33.91
N GLY A 74 -4.46 -5.93 32.74
CA GLY A 74 -4.30 -7.29 32.23
C GLY A 74 -4.32 -7.37 30.72
N ILE A 75 -4.77 -8.52 30.20
CA ILE A 75 -4.84 -8.79 28.76
C ILE A 75 -6.27 -9.13 28.36
N LEU A 76 -6.88 -8.26 27.57
CA LEU A 76 -8.15 -8.55 26.90
C LEU A 76 -7.89 -9.10 25.51
N THR A 77 -8.46 -10.25 25.17
CA THR A 77 -8.45 -10.80 23.81
C THR A 77 -9.84 -10.71 23.22
N ILE A 78 -9.96 -10.07 22.08
CA ILE A 78 -11.20 -9.99 21.31
C ILE A 78 -11.03 -10.72 19.97
N ARG A 79 -12.15 -11.12 19.38
CA ARG A 79 -12.23 -11.60 18.00
C ARG A 79 -13.20 -10.72 17.24
N THR A 80 -12.76 -10.19 16.10
CA THR A 80 -13.56 -9.35 15.23
C THR A 80 -13.54 -9.87 13.80
N ARG A 81 -14.61 -9.63 13.06
CA ARG A 81 -14.75 -9.98 11.66
C ARG A 81 -14.89 -8.70 10.85
N PHE A 82 -14.21 -8.63 9.72
CA PHE A 82 -14.23 -7.50 8.81
C PHE A 82 -14.91 -7.92 7.50
N ASP A 83 -16.23 -7.85 7.42
CA ASP A 83 -17.00 -8.40 6.29
C ASP A 83 -17.89 -7.38 5.55
N GLU A 84 -18.01 -6.14 6.04
CA GLU A 84 -18.93 -5.17 5.46
C GLU A 84 -18.27 -4.00 4.75
N TYR A 85 -17.16 -3.46 5.29
CA TYR A 85 -16.59 -2.19 4.82
C TYR A 85 -15.08 -2.27 4.65
N THR A 86 -14.57 -1.63 3.59
CA THR A 86 -13.15 -1.26 3.47
C THR A 86 -12.97 0.19 3.88
N GLY A 87 -11.72 0.58 4.20
CA GLY A 87 -11.36 1.94 4.51
C GLY A 87 -10.98 2.20 5.96
N LEU A 88 -10.79 3.48 6.25
CA LEU A 88 -10.18 3.96 7.49
C LEU A 88 -11.24 4.35 8.53
N TYR A 89 -11.13 3.80 9.73
CA TYR A 89 -11.88 4.22 10.90
C TYR A 89 -11.00 4.19 12.16
N VAL A 90 -11.55 4.59 13.29
CA VAL A 90 -10.82 4.69 14.55
C VAL A 90 -11.24 3.60 15.53
N MET A 91 -10.29 3.23 16.37
CA MET A 91 -10.51 2.54 17.63
C MET A 91 -9.94 3.43 18.74
N HIS A 92 -10.67 3.64 19.82
CA HIS A 92 -10.22 4.52 20.88
C HIS A 92 -10.70 4.10 22.27
N CYS A 93 -10.11 4.67 23.32
CA CYS A 93 -10.63 4.58 24.65
C CYS A 93 -11.83 5.55 24.80
N HIS A 94 -12.96 5.07 25.30
CA HIS A 94 -14.20 5.86 25.45
C HIS A 94 -14.22 6.76 26.70
N ARG A 95 -13.08 6.90 27.40
CA ARG A 95 -12.87 7.95 28.41
C ARG A 95 -12.39 9.21 27.73
N LEU A 96 -13.18 10.28 27.77
CA LEU A 96 -12.98 11.52 27.03
C LEU A 96 -11.57 12.11 27.22
N ASN A 97 -11.07 12.13 28.45
CA ASN A 97 -9.73 12.63 28.75
C ASN A 97 -8.60 11.75 28.19
N HIS A 98 -8.83 10.46 28.00
CA HIS A 98 -7.85 9.56 27.36
C HIS A 98 -7.89 9.67 25.84
N GLU A 99 -9.09 9.76 25.29
CA GLU A 99 -9.33 10.00 23.86
C GLU A 99 -8.70 11.32 23.42
N ASP A 100 -8.99 12.43 24.13
CA ASP A 100 -8.43 13.76 23.87
C ASP A 100 -6.90 13.79 23.96
N ASN A 101 -6.31 12.94 24.79
CA ASN A 101 -4.85 12.76 24.89
C ASN A 101 -4.30 11.73 23.90
N GLY A 102 -5.12 11.23 22.97
CA GLY A 102 -4.68 10.40 21.84
C GLY A 102 -4.59 8.91 22.14
N LEU A 103 -5.32 8.37 23.12
CA LEU A 103 -5.45 6.92 23.29
C LEU A 103 -6.39 6.36 22.22
N MET A 104 -5.90 6.34 20.99
CA MET A 104 -6.60 5.95 19.77
C MET A 104 -5.67 5.18 18.83
N ALA A 105 -6.28 4.38 17.96
CA ALA A 105 -5.61 3.73 16.84
C ALA A 105 -6.45 3.89 15.56
N LEU A 106 -5.80 3.86 14.43
CA LEU A 106 -6.45 3.78 13.13
C LEU A 106 -6.63 2.32 12.74
N VAL A 107 -7.80 1.99 12.23
CA VAL A 107 -8.09 0.71 11.62
C VAL A 107 -8.41 0.98 10.15
N ASN A 108 -7.61 0.42 9.24
CA ASN A 108 -7.84 0.50 7.80
C ASN A 108 -8.14 -0.89 7.27
N VAL A 109 -9.40 -1.19 7.02
CA VAL A 109 -9.78 -2.46 6.40
C VAL A 109 -9.40 -2.42 4.93
N ILE A 110 -8.40 -3.25 4.58
CA ILE A 110 -7.94 -3.36 3.20
C ILE A 110 -8.73 -4.43 2.45
N PRO A 111 -8.83 -4.34 1.11
CA PRO A 111 -9.57 -5.34 0.31
C PRO A 111 -9.14 -6.78 0.58
N ALA A 112 -10.09 -7.71 0.43
CA ALA A 112 -9.83 -9.14 0.57
C ALA A 112 -8.77 -9.60 -0.44
N ALA A 113 -7.91 -10.55 -0.01
CA ALA A 113 -6.73 -11.05 -0.75
C ALA A 113 -6.95 -11.24 -2.26
N SER A 114 -6.12 -10.91 -2.81
CA SER A 114 -5.15 -10.30 -3.62
C SER A 114 -4.94 -11.12 -4.87
N ILE A 115 -5.41 -10.59 -5.97
CA ILE A 115 -4.81 -10.87 -7.26
C ILE A 115 -3.64 -9.89 -7.38
N TYR A 116 -2.47 -10.36 -7.84
CA TYR A 116 -1.41 -9.49 -8.29
C TYR A 116 -1.18 -9.61 -9.79
N ALA A 117 -0.64 -8.56 -10.37
CA ALA A 117 -0.45 -8.43 -11.81
C ALA A 117 1.02 -8.47 -12.19
N VAL A 118 1.32 -9.18 -13.27
CA VAL A 118 2.63 -9.18 -13.93
C VAL A 118 2.44 -8.69 -15.35
N ALA A 119 2.94 -7.50 -15.67
CA ALA A 119 2.93 -6.98 -17.00
C ALA A 119 4.08 -7.58 -17.82
N VAL A 120 3.76 -8.24 -18.89
CA VAL A 120 4.72 -8.84 -19.83
C VAL A 120 4.84 -7.93 -21.04
N PRO A 121 6.03 -7.39 -21.33
CA PRO A 121 6.24 -6.56 -22.51
C PRO A 121 5.86 -7.31 -23.79
N GLY A 122 5.38 -6.57 -24.77
CA GLY A 122 5.14 -7.10 -26.10
C GLY A 122 6.43 -7.51 -26.81
N ALA A 123 6.27 -8.19 -27.92
CA ALA A 123 7.33 -8.61 -28.81
C ALA A 123 6.83 -8.44 -30.25
N PRO A 124 7.69 -8.50 -31.30
CA PRO A 124 7.25 -8.38 -32.67
C PRO A 124 6.07 -9.31 -32.98
N GLY A 125 4.94 -8.73 -33.38
CA GLY A 125 3.68 -9.43 -33.65
C GLY A 125 2.89 -9.88 -32.42
N LYS A 126 3.32 -9.50 -31.20
CA LYS A 126 2.62 -9.84 -29.94
C LYS A 126 2.42 -8.59 -29.10
N PRO A 127 1.18 -8.23 -28.76
CA PRO A 127 0.93 -7.09 -27.89
C PRO A 127 1.45 -7.36 -26.46
N ALA A 128 1.66 -6.27 -25.71
CA ALA A 128 1.89 -6.36 -24.28
C ALA A 128 0.67 -6.99 -23.59
N GLU A 129 0.93 -7.84 -22.61
CA GLU A 129 -0.11 -8.54 -21.85
C GLU A 129 0.09 -8.36 -20.33
N VAL A 130 -1.00 -8.39 -19.58
CA VAL A 130 -0.98 -8.42 -18.13
C VAL A 130 -1.50 -9.77 -17.65
N ARG A 131 -0.64 -10.51 -16.98
CA ARG A 131 -0.96 -11.81 -16.38
C ARG A 131 -1.34 -11.63 -14.92
N LEU A 132 -2.44 -12.24 -14.54
CA LEU A 132 -3.00 -12.16 -13.21
C LEU A 132 -2.76 -13.46 -12.46
N TYR A 133 -2.36 -13.35 -11.21
CA TYR A 133 -2.07 -14.48 -10.32
C TYR A 133 -2.78 -14.30 -8.99
N ASP A 134 -3.23 -15.42 -8.43
CA ASP A 134 -3.79 -15.48 -7.07
C ASP A 134 -2.65 -15.36 -6.04
N GLY A 135 -2.76 -14.38 -5.13
CA GLY A 135 -1.73 -14.12 -4.11
C GLY A 135 -1.50 -15.26 -3.11
N ASN A 136 -2.44 -16.18 -2.98
CA ASN A 136 -2.38 -17.29 -2.01
C ASN A 136 -1.74 -18.58 -2.55
N GLY A 137 -1.20 -18.59 -3.73
CA GLY A 137 -0.61 -19.81 -4.29
C GLY A 137 0.01 -19.58 -5.65
N ASP A 138 0.10 -18.33 -6.07
CA ASP A 138 0.68 -17.92 -7.35
C ASP A 138 0.01 -18.64 -8.55
N ARG A 139 -1.27 -19.02 -8.38
CA ARG A 139 -2.05 -19.68 -9.42
C ARG A 139 -2.44 -18.68 -10.49
N PHE A 140 -2.14 -18.99 -11.74
CA PHE A 140 -2.56 -18.19 -12.88
C PHE A 140 -4.09 -18.07 -12.95
N VAL A 141 -4.58 -16.84 -13.05
CA VAL A 141 -6.01 -16.50 -13.10
C VAL A 141 -6.46 -16.19 -14.51
N GLY A 142 -5.68 -15.40 -15.27
CA GLY A 142 -6.03 -14.99 -16.61
C GLY A 142 -5.07 -13.94 -17.19
N THR A 143 -5.37 -13.51 -18.41
CA THR A 143 -4.59 -12.49 -19.13
C THR A 143 -5.50 -11.38 -19.63
N VAL A 144 -5.05 -10.14 -19.46
CA VAL A 144 -5.64 -8.94 -20.07
C VAL A 144 -4.68 -8.37 -21.11
N ILE A 145 -5.20 -7.97 -22.28
CA ILE A 145 -4.47 -7.22 -23.31
C ILE A 145 -5.00 -5.78 -23.28
N PRO A 146 -4.34 -4.86 -22.54
CA PRO A 146 -4.90 -3.53 -22.29
C PRO A 146 -4.90 -2.63 -23.52
N PHE A 147 -3.90 -2.81 -24.40
CA PHE A 147 -3.69 -2.01 -25.60
C PHE A 147 -3.46 -2.94 -26.81
N PRO A 148 -4.53 -3.41 -27.47
CA PRO A 148 -4.39 -4.29 -28.64
C PRO A 148 -3.48 -3.69 -29.72
N GLY A 149 -2.54 -4.50 -30.23
CA GLY A 149 -1.56 -4.07 -31.23
C GLY A 149 -0.36 -3.27 -30.70
N PHE A 150 -0.31 -2.93 -29.41
CA PHE A 150 0.86 -2.27 -28.82
C PHE A 150 1.89 -3.29 -28.35
N GLU A 151 3.08 -3.26 -28.96
CA GLU A 151 4.18 -4.20 -28.72
C GLU A 151 5.19 -3.70 -27.66
N GLY A 152 4.94 -2.52 -27.05
CA GLY A 152 5.80 -1.94 -26.01
C GLY A 152 5.59 -2.57 -24.64
N SER A 153 6.03 -1.87 -23.60
CA SER A 153 5.77 -2.24 -22.20
C SER A 153 4.52 -1.55 -21.65
N VAL A 154 4.00 -2.06 -20.55
CA VAL A 154 2.92 -1.42 -19.78
C VAL A 154 3.28 -1.41 -18.32
N ASN A 155 2.77 -0.43 -17.58
CA ASN A 155 2.90 -0.31 -16.13
C ASN A 155 1.57 -0.73 -15.48
N VAL A 156 1.64 -1.36 -14.31
CA VAL A 156 0.46 -1.91 -13.63
C VAL A 156 0.45 -1.58 -12.16
N ALA A 157 -0.76 -1.38 -11.62
CA ALA A 157 -1.05 -1.26 -10.20
C ALA A 157 -2.35 -1.99 -9.89
N MET A 158 -2.55 -2.31 -8.62
CA MET A 158 -3.81 -2.84 -8.10
C MET A 158 -4.35 -1.87 -7.04
N GLY A 159 -5.67 -1.67 -7.02
CA GLY A 159 -6.35 -0.85 -6.02
C GLY A 159 -7.87 -0.91 -6.22
N ASP A 160 -8.63 -0.69 -5.18
CA ASP A 160 -10.10 -0.67 -5.20
C ASP A 160 -10.59 0.72 -5.65
N VAL A 161 -10.66 0.94 -6.98
CA VAL A 161 -11.00 2.26 -7.53
C VAL A 161 -12.50 2.47 -7.77
N ASP A 162 -13.32 1.43 -7.68
CA ASP A 162 -14.77 1.55 -7.74
C ASP A 162 -15.47 1.43 -6.38
N GLY A 163 -14.74 1.02 -5.33
CA GLY A 163 -15.21 0.96 -3.95
C GLY A 163 -16.02 -0.30 -3.63
N ASP A 164 -15.87 -1.37 -4.42
CA ASP A 164 -16.59 -2.63 -4.22
C ASP A 164 -15.88 -3.60 -3.26
N GLY A 165 -14.71 -3.18 -2.71
CA GLY A 165 -13.87 -3.98 -1.82
C GLY A 165 -13.00 -5.02 -2.52
N ILE A 166 -12.95 -5.01 -3.85
CA ILE A 166 -12.16 -5.94 -4.65
C ILE A 166 -11.11 -5.14 -5.44
N LEU A 167 -9.84 -5.50 -5.31
CA LEU A 167 -8.77 -4.81 -6.04
C LEU A 167 -8.98 -4.89 -7.56
N ASP A 168 -9.00 -3.74 -8.19
CA ASP A 168 -9.07 -3.50 -9.63
C ASP A 168 -7.67 -3.46 -10.23
N LEU A 169 -7.58 -3.75 -11.53
CA LEU A 169 -6.35 -3.63 -12.28
C LEU A 169 -6.28 -2.27 -12.97
N ILE A 170 -5.23 -1.51 -12.69
CA ILE A 170 -4.93 -0.24 -13.35
C ILE A 170 -3.71 -0.45 -14.25
N VAL A 171 -3.82 -0.07 -15.52
CA VAL A 171 -2.75 -0.22 -16.50
C VAL A 171 -2.44 1.12 -17.15
N GLY A 172 -1.18 1.51 -17.12
CA GLY A 172 -0.63 2.64 -17.84
C GLY A 172 0.15 2.19 -19.07
N SER A 173 0.00 2.90 -20.19
CA SER A 173 0.82 2.64 -21.38
C SER A 173 2.29 2.95 -21.10
N GLY A 174 3.19 2.15 -21.65
CA GLY A 174 4.62 2.40 -21.64
C GLY A 174 5.07 3.41 -22.71
N PRO A 175 6.40 3.59 -22.87
CA PRO A 175 6.97 4.45 -23.90
C PRO A 175 6.51 4.09 -25.32
N ASP A 176 6.63 5.05 -26.23
CA ASP A 176 6.23 4.97 -27.64
C ASP A 176 4.72 4.91 -27.90
N ARG A 177 3.93 5.21 -26.87
CA ARG A 177 2.48 5.38 -26.94
C ARG A 177 2.05 6.63 -26.17
N ALA A 178 0.93 7.24 -26.58
CA ALA A 178 0.28 8.30 -25.80
C ALA A 178 0.01 7.81 -24.36
N PRO A 179 0.15 8.68 -23.33
CA PRO A 179 0.06 8.30 -21.91
C PRO A 179 -1.38 7.98 -21.52
N GLU A 180 -1.85 6.82 -21.89
CA GLU A 180 -3.20 6.30 -21.68
C GLU A 180 -3.24 5.39 -20.45
N VAL A 181 -4.29 5.54 -19.65
CA VAL A 181 -4.59 4.71 -18.49
C VAL A 181 -5.89 3.97 -18.71
N VAL A 182 -5.95 2.70 -18.34
CA VAL A 182 -7.17 1.91 -18.31
C VAL A 182 -7.29 1.19 -16.97
N ALA A 183 -8.50 1.18 -16.40
CA ALA A 183 -8.83 0.44 -15.19
C ALA A 183 -9.86 -0.65 -15.51
N TYR A 184 -9.67 -1.84 -14.92
CA TYR A 184 -10.53 -3.01 -15.11
C TYR A 184 -11.09 -3.46 -13.76
N ALA A 185 -12.39 -3.71 -13.70
CA ALA A 185 -13.09 -4.17 -12.50
C ALA A 185 -12.54 -5.48 -11.97
N GLY A 186 -12.10 -5.49 -10.71
CA GLY A 186 -11.54 -6.63 -10.01
C GLY A 186 -12.49 -7.81 -9.92
N ALA A 187 -13.78 -7.55 -9.73
CA ALA A 187 -14.83 -8.56 -9.76
C ALA A 187 -14.86 -9.34 -11.07
N SER A 188 -14.68 -8.66 -12.22
CA SER A 188 -14.64 -9.29 -13.54
C SER A 188 -13.37 -10.15 -13.73
N LEU A 189 -12.26 -9.76 -13.13
CA LEU A 189 -10.99 -10.50 -13.19
C LEU A 189 -11.04 -11.79 -12.32
N ARG A 190 -12.02 -11.91 -11.44
CA ARG A 190 -12.26 -13.09 -10.58
C ARG A 190 -13.39 -13.99 -11.11
N GLY A 191 -13.78 -13.80 -12.35
CA GLY A 191 -14.81 -14.63 -13.00
C GLY A 191 -16.25 -14.22 -12.67
N LYS A 192 -16.47 -13.03 -12.14
CA LYS A 192 -17.80 -12.45 -11.95
C LYS A 192 -18.11 -11.53 -13.15
N GLY A 193 -18.92 -11.99 -14.08
CA GLY A 193 -19.28 -11.23 -15.28
C GLY A 193 -18.35 -11.43 -16.46
N VAL A 194 -18.24 -10.41 -17.35
CA VAL A 194 -17.38 -10.45 -18.52
C VAL A 194 -15.94 -10.17 -18.09
N PHE A 195 -15.03 -11.10 -18.36
CA PHE A 195 -13.62 -10.96 -17.98
C PHE A 195 -13.00 -9.71 -18.61
N GLY A 196 -12.33 -8.88 -17.78
CA GLY A 196 -11.69 -7.64 -18.21
C GLY A 196 -12.69 -6.50 -18.49
N THR A 197 -13.77 -6.39 -17.74
CA THR A 197 -14.70 -5.25 -17.83
C THR A 197 -13.98 -3.94 -17.46
N GLU A 198 -13.95 -2.99 -18.40
CA GLU A 198 -13.33 -1.68 -18.18
C GLU A 198 -14.20 -0.79 -17.29
N LEU A 199 -13.58 -0.17 -16.28
CA LEU A 199 -14.16 0.87 -15.43
C LEU A 199 -13.88 2.27 -15.99
N ALA A 200 -12.66 2.50 -16.48
CA ALA A 200 -12.24 3.78 -17.04
C ALA A 200 -11.17 3.61 -18.10
N ARG A 201 -11.13 4.54 -19.06
CA ARG A 201 -10.06 4.69 -20.04
C ARG A 201 -9.88 6.17 -20.35
N PHE A 202 -8.68 6.71 -20.14
CA PHE A 202 -8.41 8.12 -20.33
C PHE A 202 -6.93 8.43 -20.61
N GLN A 203 -6.66 9.61 -21.17
CA GLN A 203 -5.30 10.13 -21.31
C GLN A 203 -4.91 10.93 -20.07
N ALA A 204 -3.84 10.51 -19.39
CA ALA A 204 -3.37 11.14 -18.16
C ALA A 204 -2.58 12.44 -18.40
N PHE A 205 -1.85 12.50 -19.52
CA PHE A 205 -1.03 13.65 -19.94
C PHE A 205 -1.30 13.98 -21.39
N GLU A 206 -0.64 15.02 -21.92
CA GLU A 206 -0.80 15.43 -23.31
C GLU A 206 -0.50 14.27 -24.28
N ALA A 207 -1.32 14.09 -25.30
CA ALA A 207 -1.22 12.97 -26.24
C ALA A 207 0.12 12.92 -27.00
N THR A 208 0.80 14.05 -27.10
CA THR A 208 2.13 14.19 -27.73
C THR A 208 3.28 13.69 -26.83
N ALA A 209 3.01 13.47 -25.54
CA ALA A 209 3.99 12.88 -24.63
C ALA A 209 4.13 11.38 -24.91
N SER A 210 5.26 10.95 -25.43
CA SER A 210 5.49 9.55 -25.81
C SER A 210 6.24 8.73 -24.74
N GLY A 211 6.45 9.29 -23.55
CA GLY A 211 7.19 8.63 -22.46
C GLY A 211 6.39 7.58 -21.71
N GLY A 212 5.10 7.41 -22.02
CA GLY A 212 4.20 6.55 -21.25
C GLY A 212 3.77 7.15 -19.91
N VAL A 213 3.18 6.32 -19.04
CA VAL A 213 2.66 6.73 -17.73
C VAL A 213 2.87 5.64 -16.68
N ASN A 214 3.41 6.02 -15.53
CA ASN A 214 3.47 5.17 -14.35
C ASN A 214 2.14 5.28 -13.57
N VAL A 215 1.70 4.18 -12.97
CA VAL A 215 0.42 4.10 -12.25
C VAL A 215 0.60 3.55 -10.85
N ALA A 216 -0.23 4.03 -9.93
CA ALA A 216 -0.38 3.52 -8.57
C ALA A 216 -1.82 3.77 -8.10
N ALA A 217 -2.19 3.18 -6.98
CA ALA A 217 -3.49 3.41 -6.34
C ALA A 217 -3.31 3.63 -4.84
N ALA A 218 -4.11 4.50 -4.25
CA ALA A 218 -4.13 4.74 -2.81
C ALA A 218 -5.34 5.58 -2.42
N GLN A 219 -5.73 5.47 -1.16
CA GLN A 219 -6.79 6.26 -0.57
C GLN A 219 -6.26 7.63 -0.12
N ILE A 220 -6.34 8.62 -1.02
CA ILE A 220 -5.77 9.95 -0.81
C ILE A 220 -6.83 11.01 -0.47
N ASP A 221 -7.99 10.99 -1.13
CA ASP A 221 -8.98 12.06 -1.04
C ASP A 221 -9.98 11.90 0.12
N GLY A 222 -9.85 10.82 0.90
CA GLY A 222 -10.68 10.55 2.07
C GLY A 222 -12.02 9.89 1.73
N THR A 223 -12.18 9.38 0.53
CA THR A 223 -13.29 8.48 0.15
C THR A 223 -12.94 7.02 0.53
N ASN A 224 -13.90 6.11 0.40
CA ASN A 224 -13.67 4.68 0.70
C ASN A 224 -13.07 3.91 -0.48
N SER A 225 -12.76 4.57 -1.58
CA SER A 225 -12.16 3.97 -2.77
C SER A 225 -10.78 4.55 -3.05
N ASP A 226 -9.92 3.77 -3.70
CA ASP A 226 -8.58 4.21 -4.04
C ASP A 226 -8.59 5.20 -5.20
N ASN A 227 -7.81 6.27 -5.09
CA ASN A 227 -7.54 7.19 -6.17
C ASN A 227 -6.61 6.56 -7.20
N ILE A 228 -6.80 6.86 -8.49
CA ILE A 228 -5.81 6.55 -9.52
C ILE A 228 -4.72 7.62 -9.49
N ILE A 229 -3.48 7.21 -9.24
CA ILE A 229 -2.33 8.10 -9.18
C ILE A 229 -1.44 7.79 -10.37
N VAL A 230 -1.01 8.84 -11.08
CA VAL A 230 -0.18 8.70 -12.27
C VAL A 230 1.06 9.57 -12.18
N GLY A 231 2.18 9.05 -12.64
CA GLY A 231 3.44 9.77 -12.83
C GLY A 231 3.79 9.87 -14.30
N SER A 232 4.20 11.06 -14.75
CA SER A 232 4.61 11.26 -16.14
C SER A 232 5.81 10.38 -16.51
N GLY A 233 5.81 9.84 -17.71
CA GLY A 233 6.99 9.22 -18.30
C GLY A 233 8.05 10.24 -18.71
N PRO A 234 9.21 9.78 -19.21
CA PRO A 234 10.29 10.66 -19.66
C PRO A 234 9.89 11.53 -20.87
N GLY A 235 10.60 12.65 -21.05
CA GLY A 235 10.40 13.58 -22.17
C GLY A 235 9.53 14.80 -21.88
N VAL A 236 8.71 14.76 -20.83
CA VAL A 236 7.90 15.87 -20.33
C VAL A 236 8.31 16.24 -18.91
N PRO A 237 8.02 17.46 -18.42
CA PRO A 237 8.29 17.82 -17.02
C PRO A 237 7.68 16.81 -16.05
N SER A 238 8.42 16.49 -14.98
CA SER A 238 7.97 15.52 -13.99
C SER A 238 6.70 16.02 -13.31
N GLU A 239 5.62 15.27 -13.46
CA GLU A 239 4.31 15.60 -12.92
C GLU A 239 3.65 14.34 -12.34
N VAL A 240 3.03 14.51 -11.18
CA VAL A 240 2.14 13.50 -10.57
C VAL A 240 0.73 14.07 -10.54
N LYS A 241 -0.23 13.27 -11.01
CA LYS A 241 -1.65 13.60 -10.94
C LYS A 241 -2.39 12.54 -10.13
N VAL A 242 -3.34 13.00 -9.34
CA VAL A 242 -4.24 12.15 -8.53
C VAL A 242 -5.65 12.35 -9.08
N TYR A 243 -6.27 11.26 -9.49
CA TYR A 243 -7.64 11.28 -10.00
C TYR A 243 -8.58 10.68 -8.96
N ARG A 244 -9.76 11.28 -8.82
CA ARG A 244 -10.81 10.77 -7.95
C ARG A 244 -11.31 9.44 -8.48
N SER A 245 -11.56 8.55 -7.58
CA SER A 245 -12.23 7.27 -7.79
C SER A 245 -13.76 7.41 -7.70
N GLN A 246 -14.47 6.39 -7.36
CA GLN A 246 -15.92 6.19 -7.50
C GLN A 246 -16.30 6.01 -8.97
N LEU A 247 -15.53 5.19 -9.64
CA LEU A 247 -15.82 4.79 -11.00
C LEU A 247 -17.05 3.87 -10.98
N SER A 248 -18.20 4.43 -11.25
CA SER A 248 -19.34 3.60 -11.63
C SER A 248 -19.05 2.96 -12.99
N SER A 249 -19.52 1.72 -13.21
CA SER A 249 -19.30 0.91 -14.41
C SER A 249 -19.87 1.52 -15.72
N SER A 250 -19.62 2.80 -15.94
CA SER A 250 -19.96 3.51 -17.18
C SER A 250 -18.68 3.69 -18.00
N PRO A 251 -18.46 2.86 -19.04
CA PRO A 251 -17.28 2.98 -19.90
C PRO A 251 -17.14 4.39 -20.47
N GLY A 252 -15.93 4.96 -20.42
CA GLY A 252 -15.61 6.24 -21.03
C GLY A 252 -15.70 7.46 -20.12
N VAL A 253 -15.99 7.29 -18.82
CA VAL A 253 -15.91 8.40 -17.86
C VAL A 253 -14.43 8.68 -17.54
N VAL A 254 -13.99 9.92 -17.79
CA VAL A 254 -12.69 10.41 -17.34
C VAL A 254 -12.80 10.78 -15.87
N PRO A 255 -12.00 10.17 -14.99
CA PRO A 255 -12.02 10.50 -13.56
C PRO A 255 -11.69 11.98 -13.32
N ALA A 256 -12.34 12.62 -12.35
CA ALA A 256 -12.07 13.99 -12.00
C ALA A 256 -10.66 14.15 -11.38
N LEU A 257 -9.92 15.17 -11.81
CA LEU A 257 -8.62 15.48 -11.23
C LEU A 257 -8.81 16.01 -9.79
N PHE A 258 -8.12 15.40 -8.83
CA PHE A 258 -8.09 15.83 -7.44
C PHE A 258 -6.88 16.72 -7.16
N ALA A 259 -5.70 16.32 -7.62
CA ALA A 259 -4.46 17.06 -7.40
C ALA A 259 -3.49 16.87 -8.57
N SER A 260 -2.64 17.89 -8.77
CA SER A 260 -1.49 17.83 -9.66
C SER A 260 -0.32 18.57 -9.03
N PHE A 261 0.88 17.98 -9.05
CA PHE A 261 2.10 18.59 -8.53
C PHE A 261 3.35 18.08 -9.25
N LYS A 262 4.43 18.87 -9.16
CA LYS A 262 5.72 18.57 -9.80
C LYS A 262 6.76 18.23 -8.73
N PRO A 263 6.98 16.94 -8.41
CA PRO A 263 7.90 16.54 -7.33
C PRO A 263 9.35 16.95 -7.60
N TYR A 264 9.75 17.09 -8.85
CA TYR A 264 11.12 17.39 -9.29
C TYR A 264 11.19 18.59 -10.26
N GLY A 265 10.19 19.47 -10.22
CA GLY A 265 10.13 20.66 -11.06
C GLY A 265 10.10 20.33 -12.56
N ASP A 266 11.05 20.90 -13.30
CA ASP A 266 11.14 20.73 -14.75
C ASP A 266 12.05 19.57 -15.19
N ASP A 267 12.44 18.67 -14.25
CA ASP A 267 13.11 17.41 -14.60
C ASP A 267 12.25 16.61 -15.58
N ARG A 268 12.88 16.02 -16.60
CA ARG A 268 12.17 15.32 -17.69
C ARG A 268 12.52 13.83 -17.76
N SER A 269 13.09 13.29 -16.69
CA SER A 269 13.46 11.88 -16.64
C SER A 269 12.27 10.93 -16.42
N GLY A 270 11.09 11.47 -16.12
CA GLY A 270 9.91 10.74 -15.70
C GLY A 270 9.82 10.59 -14.17
N VAL A 271 8.73 10.04 -13.66
CA VAL A 271 8.47 9.86 -12.23
C VAL A 271 8.03 8.43 -11.95
N SER A 272 8.88 7.66 -11.24
CA SER A 272 8.44 6.42 -10.57
C SER A 272 7.58 6.76 -9.37
N ILE A 273 6.50 6.01 -9.16
CA ILE A 273 5.57 6.21 -8.05
C ILE A 273 5.26 4.89 -7.33
N ALA A 274 5.05 4.99 -6.02
CA ALA A 274 4.45 3.97 -5.18
C ALA A 274 3.62 4.64 -4.09
N THR A 275 2.74 3.91 -3.43
CA THR A 275 1.79 4.47 -2.46
C THR A 275 1.66 3.60 -1.24
N GLY A 276 1.38 4.20 -0.10
CA GLY A 276 1.09 3.46 1.12
C GLY A 276 1.22 4.29 2.40
N PHE A 277 0.81 3.71 3.51
CA PHE A 277 1.01 4.29 4.85
C PHE A 277 2.49 4.17 5.27
N VAL A 278 3.37 4.98 4.70
CA VAL A 278 4.80 5.00 5.03
C VAL A 278 5.15 6.07 6.07
N ASP A 279 4.27 7.04 6.25
CA ASP A 279 4.37 8.14 7.21
C ASP A 279 3.04 8.32 7.95
N PHE A 280 3.02 8.06 9.26
CA PHE A 280 1.81 8.16 10.06
C PHE A 280 1.45 9.57 10.49
N SER A 281 2.35 10.55 10.31
CA SER A 281 2.14 11.92 10.80
C SER A 281 0.93 12.60 10.16
N THR A 282 0.46 12.10 9.03
CA THR A 282 -0.62 12.71 8.25
C THR A 282 -1.96 11.98 8.33
N GLY A 283 -1.97 10.74 8.90
CA GLY A 283 -3.17 9.91 9.01
C GLY A 283 -3.74 9.42 7.67
N ARG A 284 -2.97 9.51 6.58
CA ARG A 284 -3.33 9.08 5.22
C ARG A 284 -2.20 8.34 4.55
N GLU A 285 -2.51 7.64 3.48
CA GLU A 285 -1.50 7.07 2.60
C GLU A 285 -0.67 8.18 1.95
N SER A 286 0.59 7.88 1.74
CA SER A 286 1.56 8.80 1.14
C SER A 286 1.86 8.38 -0.29
N ILE A 287 2.25 9.35 -1.13
CA ILE A 287 2.78 9.12 -2.46
C ILE A 287 4.31 9.16 -2.37
N VAL A 288 4.95 8.05 -2.66
CA VAL A 288 6.41 7.94 -2.74
C VAL A 288 6.83 8.12 -4.18
N THR A 289 7.74 9.03 -4.46
CA THR A 289 8.19 9.35 -5.82
C THR A 289 9.70 9.21 -5.95
N ALA A 290 10.18 8.94 -7.15
CA ALA A 290 11.57 9.06 -7.54
C ALA A 290 11.68 9.49 -9.00
N PRO A 291 12.68 10.30 -9.38
CA PRO A 291 12.89 10.66 -10.78
C PRO A 291 13.43 9.46 -11.56
N GLY A 292 13.19 9.45 -12.86
CA GLY A 292 13.66 8.42 -13.77
C GLY A 292 15.17 8.45 -14.04
N ALA A 293 15.61 7.57 -14.93
CA ALA A 293 17.01 7.48 -15.33
C ALA A 293 17.52 8.77 -15.98
N GLY A 294 18.77 9.13 -15.67
CA GLY A 294 19.42 10.37 -16.09
C GLY A 294 19.42 11.46 -15.02
N SER A 295 18.50 11.41 -14.05
CA SER A 295 18.41 12.33 -12.93
C SER A 295 19.01 11.78 -11.65
N THR A 296 18.99 12.60 -10.57
CA THR A 296 19.32 12.11 -9.22
C THR A 296 18.24 11.17 -8.74
N THR A 297 18.59 10.09 -8.05
CA THR A 297 17.63 9.15 -7.50
C THR A 297 17.14 9.55 -6.11
N GLU A 298 16.74 10.80 -5.95
CA GLU A 298 16.17 11.30 -4.70
C GLU A 298 14.74 10.78 -4.55
N VAL A 299 14.52 9.92 -3.58
CA VAL A 299 13.18 9.48 -3.20
C VAL A 299 12.54 10.56 -2.32
N LYS A 300 11.32 10.96 -2.66
CA LYS A 300 10.51 11.90 -1.88
C LYS A 300 9.19 11.26 -1.46
N VAL A 301 8.74 11.60 -0.26
CA VAL A 301 7.46 11.17 0.30
C VAL A 301 6.54 12.38 0.38
N PHE A 302 5.37 12.26 -0.22
CA PHE A 302 4.36 13.30 -0.23
C PHE A 302 3.09 12.81 0.44
N ALA A 303 2.49 13.67 1.26
CA ALA A 303 1.26 13.36 1.94
C ALA A 303 0.27 14.52 1.86
N PHE A 304 -1.01 14.20 1.87
CA PHE A 304 -2.10 15.17 1.94
C PHE A 304 -2.60 15.22 3.39
N PRO A 305 -2.30 16.29 4.17
CA PRO A 305 -2.65 16.34 5.58
C PRO A 305 -4.18 16.36 5.77
N LEU A 306 -4.65 15.70 6.84
CA LEU A 306 -6.07 15.71 7.23
C LEU A 306 -6.53 17.10 7.68
N PHE A 307 -5.64 17.86 8.29
CA PHE A 307 -5.91 19.19 8.82
C PHE A 307 -4.92 20.21 8.30
N LYS A 308 -5.40 21.41 8.04
CA LYS A 308 -4.57 22.59 7.77
C LYS A 308 -3.84 23.03 9.05
N PRO A 309 -2.74 23.80 8.95
CA PRO A 309 -2.04 24.31 10.13
C PRO A 309 -2.89 25.11 11.12
N ASN A 310 -4.05 25.62 10.67
CA ASN A 310 -5.02 26.35 11.50
C ASN A 310 -6.06 25.42 12.18
N GLY A 311 -5.89 24.09 12.13
CA GLY A 311 -6.81 23.11 12.72
C GLY A 311 -8.10 22.86 11.93
N GLN A 312 -8.33 23.54 10.80
CA GLN A 312 -9.45 23.24 9.92
C GLN A 312 -9.18 21.96 9.12
N ALA A 313 -10.22 21.16 8.85
CA ALA A 313 -10.10 20.03 7.95
C ALA A 313 -9.49 20.48 6.61
N ALA A 314 -8.38 19.86 6.19
CA ALA A 314 -7.69 20.23 4.96
C ALA A 314 -8.54 19.89 3.74
N LEU A 315 -9.34 18.84 3.84
CA LEU A 315 -10.28 18.42 2.81
C LEU A 315 -11.69 18.80 3.27
N GLY A 316 -12.08 20.02 2.97
CA GLY A 316 -13.48 20.45 3.05
C GLY A 316 -14.22 19.98 1.82
N ASN A 317 -15.28 19.21 2.02
CA ASN A 317 -16.28 18.80 1.03
C ASN A 317 -15.77 18.41 -0.37
N ALA A 318 -16.25 17.31 -0.88
CA ALA A 318 -15.95 16.60 -2.12
C ALA A 318 -15.86 17.41 -3.45
N GLN A 319 -15.70 18.71 -3.40
CA GLN A 319 -15.77 19.60 -4.56
C GLN A 319 -14.57 20.56 -4.75
N ALA A 320 -13.48 20.43 -3.98
CA ALA A 320 -12.26 21.19 -4.29
C ALA A 320 -11.68 20.67 -5.62
N ALA A 321 -11.88 21.43 -6.67
CA ALA A 321 -11.51 21.06 -8.02
C ALA A 321 -9.98 21.16 -8.20
N GLY A 322 -9.27 20.00 -8.23
CA GLY A 322 -7.98 19.88 -8.89
C GLY A 322 -6.77 20.64 -8.31
N ASN A 323 -6.90 21.31 -7.16
CA ASN A 323 -5.87 22.23 -6.64
C ASN A 323 -5.29 21.82 -5.28
N GLU A 324 -5.58 20.62 -4.81
CA GLU A 324 -4.98 20.14 -3.56
C GLU A 324 -3.48 19.92 -3.75
N GLN A 325 -2.69 20.42 -2.79
CA GLN A 325 -1.24 20.31 -2.83
C GLN A 325 -0.74 19.44 -1.68
N PRO A 326 0.08 18.42 -1.98
CA PRO A 326 0.69 17.62 -0.94
C PRO A 326 1.87 18.33 -0.29
N VAL A 327 2.22 17.89 0.91
CA VAL A 327 3.42 18.30 1.62
C VAL A 327 4.50 17.24 1.44
N ASN A 328 5.73 17.66 1.12
CA ASN A 328 6.88 16.76 1.14
C ASN A 328 7.27 16.52 2.61
N THR A 329 7.07 15.30 3.11
CA THR A 329 7.34 14.92 4.50
C THR A 329 8.72 14.31 4.69
N ALA A 330 9.34 13.78 3.63
CA ALA A 330 10.68 13.20 3.68
C ALA A 330 11.37 13.16 2.31
N SER A 331 12.71 13.20 2.34
CA SER A 331 13.57 13.01 1.17
C SER A 331 14.82 12.24 1.55
N PHE A 332 15.23 11.27 0.73
CA PHE A 332 16.49 10.53 0.93
C PHE A 332 17.06 9.97 -0.39
N MET A 333 18.35 9.61 -0.39
CA MET A 333 19.05 9.08 -1.56
C MET A 333 19.46 7.62 -1.33
N PRO A 334 18.70 6.62 -1.79
CA PRO A 334 18.93 5.21 -1.49
C PRO A 334 20.27 4.67 -2.02
N PHE A 335 20.75 5.17 -3.16
CA PHE A 335 21.97 4.71 -3.82
C PHE A 335 23.06 5.79 -3.92
N GLY A 336 22.93 6.84 -3.09
CA GLY A 336 23.88 7.95 -3.06
C GLY A 336 23.72 8.95 -4.21
N ARG A 337 24.51 10.04 -4.15
CA ARG A 337 24.34 11.20 -5.02
C ARG A 337 24.78 10.98 -6.48
N ASN A 338 25.57 9.94 -6.75
CA ASN A 338 26.18 9.70 -8.07
C ASN A 338 25.41 8.72 -8.94
N TYR A 339 24.53 7.93 -8.36
CA TYR A 339 23.68 7.00 -9.13
C TYR A 339 22.63 7.76 -9.97
N ARG A 340 22.52 7.42 -11.25
CA ARG A 340 21.65 8.06 -12.24
C ARG A 340 20.80 7.04 -13.04
N GLY A 341 20.86 5.78 -12.67
CA GLY A 341 20.23 4.70 -13.43
C GLY A 341 18.69 4.63 -13.30
N GLY A 342 18.09 5.51 -12.50
CA GLY A 342 16.65 5.42 -12.18
C GLY A 342 16.35 4.32 -11.16
N VAL A 343 15.17 4.39 -10.57
CA VAL A 343 14.74 3.39 -9.58
C VAL A 343 13.28 2.99 -9.80
N SER A 344 12.96 1.74 -9.45
CA SER A 344 11.60 1.28 -9.25
C SER A 344 11.25 1.33 -7.77
N LEU A 345 10.00 1.66 -7.47
CA LEU A 345 9.48 1.83 -6.13
C LEU A 345 8.35 0.85 -5.85
N ALA A 346 8.28 0.38 -4.62
CA ALA A 346 7.12 -0.31 -4.06
C ALA A 346 6.98 0.02 -2.57
N THR A 347 5.82 -0.22 -2.02
CA THR A 347 5.57 -0.16 -0.58
C THR A 347 4.85 -1.41 -0.11
N GLY A 348 5.10 -1.84 1.10
CA GLY A 348 4.43 -3.02 1.62
C GLY A 348 4.72 -3.33 3.09
N TRP A 349 3.94 -4.23 3.63
CA TRP A 349 3.99 -4.73 5.01
C TRP A 349 5.01 -5.86 5.17
N LEU A 350 6.21 -5.61 4.80
CA LEU A 350 7.29 -6.60 4.78
C LEU A 350 7.79 -6.91 6.19
N ALA A 351 8.13 -8.18 6.47
CA ALA A 351 8.73 -8.68 7.72
C ALA A 351 7.85 -8.67 8.98
N GLY A 352 6.58 -9.04 8.84
CA GLY A 352 5.73 -9.37 9.99
C GLY A 352 5.42 -8.23 10.95
N SER A 353 5.62 -6.97 10.55
CA SER A 353 5.20 -5.83 11.34
C SER A 353 3.72 -5.52 11.10
N LEU A 354 2.87 -6.41 11.58
CA LEU A 354 1.46 -6.11 11.73
C LEU A 354 1.33 -4.90 12.69
N GLY A 355 0.74 -3.81 12.20
CA GLY A 355 0.52 -2.59 12.99
C GLY A 355 1.57 -1.48 12.88
N GLY A 356 2.56 -1.59 11.98
CA GLY A 356 3.56 -0.53 11.71
C GLY A 356 3.38 0.14 10.34
N ALA A 357 4.20 1.14 9.99
CA ALA A 357 4.24 1.75 8.67
C ALA A 357 4.61 0.74 7.57
N LYS A 358 4.01 0.86 6.39
CA LYS A 358 4.50 0.16 5.19
C LYS A 358 5.97 0.56 4.95
N ARG A 359 6.77 -0.37 4.50
CA ARG A 359 8.17 -0.13 4.15
C ARG A 359 8.28 0.33 2.71
N ILE A 360 9.24 1.22 2.45
CA ILE A 360 9.58 1.63 1.09
C ILE A 360 10.64 0.67 0.55
N VAL A 361 10.36 0.07 -0.59
CA VAL A 361 11.29 -0.76 -1.35
C VAL A 361 11.77 0.04 -2.55
N VAL A 362 13.07 0.09 -2.75
CA VAL A 362 13.71 0.80 -3.86
C VAL A 362 14.66 -0.14 -4.56
N SER A 363 14.50 -0.32 -5.86
CA SER A 363 15.44 -1.11 -6.66
C SER A 363 16.08 -0.29 -7.77
N GLN A 364 17.32 -0.63 -8.13
CA GLN A 364 18.03 -0.03 -9.25
C GLN A 364 17.47 -0.53 -10.58
N LEU A 365 17.18 0.37 -11.51
CA LEU A 365 16.77 0.02 -12.88
C LEU A 365 17.95 -0.28 -13.80
N THR A 366 19.17 0.02 -13.37
CA THR A 366 20.43 -0.27 -14.04
C THR A 366 21.46 -0.83 -13.07
N ASP A 367 22.66 -1.08 -13.49
CA ASP A 367 23.76 -1.68 -12.74
C ASP A 367 23.45 -3.11 -12.31
N ARG A 368 23.62 -3.43 -11.01
CA ARG A 368 23.42 -4.79 -10.48
C ARG A 368 21.98 -5.08 -10.06
N GLY A 369 21.06 -4.12 -10.23
CA GLY A 369 19.68 -4.30 -9.78
C GLY A 369 19.52 -4.46 -8.27
N SER A 370 20.39 -3.81 -7.48
CA SER A 370 20.33 -3.88 -6.01
C SER A 370 18.97 -3.39 -5.49
N VAL A 371 18.42 -4.11 -4.53
CA VAL A 371 17.17 -3.78 -3.83
C VAL A 371 17.49 -3.35 -2.42
N LYS A 372 16.93 -2.23 -2.00
CA LYS A 372 17.03 -1.69 -0.65
C LYS A 372 15.66 -1.44 -0.05
N ILE A 373 15.53 -1.65 1.26
CA ILE A 373 14.29 -1.52 1.99
C ILE A 373 14.47 -0.55 3.13
N PHE A 374 13.53 0.39 3.24
CA PHE A 374 13.56 1.48 4.19
C PHE A 374 12.33 1.45 5.09
N SER A 375 12.51 1.79 6.36
CA SER A 375 11.45 1.97 7.35
C SER A 375 11.50 3.37 7.94
N SER A 376 10.36 3.99 8.15
CA SER A 376 10.24 5.16 9.02
C SER A 376 10.54 4.75 10.45
N GLY A 377 11.47 5.43 11.12
CA GLY A 377 12.02 5.05 12.43
C GLY A 377 10.99 4.60 13.47
N SER A 378 11.42 3.89 14.48
CA SER A 378 10.74 3.31 15.65
C SER A 378 9.99 1.97 15.51
N ALA A 379 9.49 1.59 14.36
CA ALA A 379 8.66 0.37 14.23
C ALA A 379 9.44 -0.96 14.21
N LEU A 380 10.79 -0.94 14.24
CA LEU A 380 11.60 -2.16 14.11
C LEU A 380 12.09 -2.77 15.41
N ASP A 381 12.01 -2.05 16.51
CA ASP A 381 12.74 -2.45 17.70
C ASP A 381 11.94 -3.31 18.67
N GLY A 382 10.76 -3.84 18.24
CA GLY A 382 9.95 -4.75 19.09
C GLY A 382 9.48 -4.12 20.41
N GLY A 383 9.70 -2.83 20.57
CA GLY A 383 9.14 -2.06 21.65
C GLY A 383 7.69 -1.68 21.33
N PRO A 384 6.82 -1.51 22.33
CA PRO A 384 5.50 -1.00 22.10
C PRO A 384 5.64 0.39 21.47
N ALA A 385 5.28 0.51 20.18
CA ALA A 385 5.28 1.77 19.46
C ALA A 385 4.11 2.64 19.90
N LEU A 386 4.08 2.96 21.17
CA LEU A 386 3.21 3.97 21.75
C LEU A 386 4.03 5.25 21.99
N TYR A 387 4.45 5.87 20.91
CA TYR A 387 4.76 7.29 20.96
C TYR A 387 3.55 8.07 20.45
N LEU A 388 2.63 8.33 21.35
CA LEU A 388 1.65 9.39 21.26
C LEU A 388 2.41 10.72 21.30
N GLN A 389 2.89 11.19 20.17
CA GLN A 389 3.27 12.59 20.05
C GLN A 389 2.04 13.38 19.59
N SER A 390 1.79 14.45 20.32
CA SER A 390 0.72 15.42 20.07
C SER A 390 0.63 15.78 18.58
N PRO A 391 -0.57 15.86 17.98
CA PRO A 391 -0.78 16.23 16.58
C PRO A 391 -0.30 17.63 16.21
N MET A 392 0.26 18.39 17.12
CA MET A 392 0.57 19.81 16.97
C MET A 392 2.04 20.15 16.62
N ASP A 393 2.92 19.14 16.51
CA ASP A 393 4.35 19.43 16.23
C ASP A 393 4.71 19.06 14.79
N HIS A 394 4.34 19.92 13.85
CA HIS A 394 4.58 19.77 12.41
C HIS A 394 6.05 19.93 11.97
N ALA A 395 7.00 19.94 12.90
CA ALA A 395 8.41 20.23 12.62
C ALA A 395 9.30 18.98 12.45
N HIS A 396 8.76 17.77 12.50
CA HIS A 396 9.56 16.56 12.44
C HIS A 396 9.52 15.96 11.02
N SER A 397 10.62 16.10 10.29
CA SER A 397 10.85 15.34 9.05
C SER A 397 10.93 13.85 9.41
N THR A 398 10.10 13.04 8.75
CA THR A 398 10.17 11.59 8.89
C THR A 398 11.53 11.09 8.37
N HIS A 399 12.27 10.38 9.21
CA HIS A 399 13.56 9.81 8.82
C HIS A 399 13.38 8.36 8.41
N PHE A 400 13.76 8.03 7.17
CA PHE A 400 13.80 6.67 6.68
C PHE A 400 15.19 6.06 6.87
N ARG A 401 15.23 4.86 7.48
CA ARG A 401 16.45 4.08 7.69
C ARG A 401 16.43 2.83 6.82
N GLU A 402 17.55 2.54 6.18
CA GLU A 402 17.77 1.26 5.49
C GLU A 402 17.76 0.11 6.50
N ILE A 403 16.96 -0.92 6.25
CA ILE A 403 16.78 -2.08 7.11
C ILE A 403 17.16 -3.39 6.43
N ALA A 404 17.23 -3.40 5.11
CA ALA A 404 17.70 -4.53 4.31
C ALA A 404 18.24 -4.04 2.97
N ALA A 405 19.23 -4.77 2.44
CA ALA A 405 19.72 -4.62 1.08
C ALA A 405 20.15 -6.00 0.55
N PHE A 406 19.88 -6.28 -0.74
CA PHE A 406 20.30 -7.51 -1.39
C PHE A 406 20.33 -7.37 -2.93
N GLU A 407 21.00 -8.30 -3.59
CA GLU A 407 21.00 -8.43 -5.04
C GLU A 407 20.15 -9.66 -5.41
N PRO A 408 18.97 -9.48 -6.03
CA PRO A 408 18.00 -10.57 -6.22
C PRO A 408 18.42 -11.58 -7.29
N PHE A 409 19.21 -11.15 -8.26
CA PHE A 409 19.67 -11.99 -9.38
C PHE A 409 21.15 -11.75 -9.65
N ASP A 410 21.93 -12.81 -9.79
CA ASP A 410 23.34 -12.73 -10.14
C ASP A 410 23.53 -12.08 -11.50
N GLY A 411 24.25 -10.95 -11.54
CA GLY A 411 24.57 -10.23 -12.77
C GLY A 411 23.39 -9.60 -13.51
N SER A 412 22.29 -9.31 -12.83
CA SER A 412 21.12 -8.66 -13.43
C SER A 412 21.41 -7.23 -13.88
N VAL A 413 20.72 -6.78 -14.93
CA VAL A 413 20.88 -5.45 -15.55
C VAL A 413 19.78 -4.48 -15.11
N GLY A 414 19.22 -4.69 -13.97
CA GLY A 414 18.16 -3.86 -13.39
C GLY A 414 17.00 -4.68 -12.89
N THR A 415 16.29 -4.14 -11.92
CA THR A 415 15.17 -4.82 -11.28
C THR A 415 13.98 -3.90 -11.08
N TRP A 416 12.79 -4.47 -11.14
CA TRP A 416 11.52 -3.85 -10.78
C TRP A 416 10.95 -4.54 -9.57
N VAL A 417 10.29 -3.79 -8.71
CA VAL A 417 9.75 -4.29 -7.46
C VAL A 417 8.27 -4.00 -7.32
N ALA A 418 7.55 -4.92 -6.69
CA ALA A 418 6.20 -4.72 -6.16
C ALA A 418 6.05 -5.56 -4.89
N THR A 419 5.01 -5.31 -4.14
CA THR A 419 4.63 -6.12 -2.99
C THR A 419 3.29 -6.80 -3.25
N THR A 420 3.07 -7.93 -2.63
CA THR A 420 1.79 -8.64 -2.66
C THR A 420 1.41 -9.01 -1.25
N SER A 421 0.20 -8.70 -0.85
CA SER A 421 -0.28 -8.99 0.49
C SER A 421 -0.48 -10.48 0.73
N THR A 422 -0.19 -10.89 1.94
CA THR A 422 -0.44 -12.25 2.44
C THR A 422 -1.23 -12.17 3.75
N THR A 423 -1.70 -13.30 4.25
CA THR A 423 -2.41 -13.38 5.55
C THR A 423 -1.55 -12.93 6.74
N THR A 424 -0.23 -12.86 6.60
CA THR A 424 0.72 -12.54 7.68
C THR A 424 1.58 -11.31 7.39
N GLY A 425 1.31 -10.57 6.31
CA GLY A 425 2.11 -9.43 5.89
C GLY A 425 2.14 -9.29 4.38
N ALA A 426 3.30 -9.00 3.81
CA ALA A 426 3.50 -8.93 2.37
C ALA A 426 4.75 -9.67 1.94
N ASN A 427 4.70 -10.22 0.73
CA ASN A 427 5.87 -10.72 0.03
C ASN A 427 6.36 -9.64 -0.95
N LEU A 428 7.66 -9.65 -1.19
CA LEU A 428 8.28 -8.82 -2.19
C LEU A 428 8.38 -9.59 -3.51
N LEU A 429 7.83 -9.04 -4.57
CA LEU A 429 8.04 -9.50 -5.94
C LEU A 429 9.18 -8.70 -6.56
N VAL A 430 10.10 -9.38 -7.20
CA VAL A 430 11.21 -8.76 -7.92
C VAL A 430 11.27 -9.33 -9.33
N SER A 431 11.19 -8.45 -10.32
CA SER A 431 11.42 -8.79 -11.72
C SER A 431 12.81 -8.33 -12.15
N GLY A 432 13.52 -9.14 -12.91
CA GLY A 432 14.83 -8.80 -13.45
C GLY A 432 15.13 -9.49 -14.76
N VAL A 433 16.10 -8.93 -15.51
CA VAL A 433 16.63 -9.52 -16.75
C VAL A 433 18.02 -10.08 -16.48
N ALA A 434 18.29 -11.30 -16.90
CA ALA A 434 19.62 -11.91 -16.76
C ALA A 434 20.70 -11.12 -17.54
N ALA A 435 21.92 -11.05 -16.99
CA ALA A 435 23.05 -10.45 -17.66
C ALA A 435 23.33 -11.19 -19.00
N GLY A 436 23.36 -10.45 -20.09
CA GLY A 436 23.52 -11.02 -21.44
C GLY A 436 22.22 -11.03 -22.27
N GLY A 437 21.11 -10.64 -21.69
CA GLY A 437 19.81 -10.51 -22.34
C GLY A 437 19.07 -11.84 -22.51
N GLY A 438 17.78 -11.77 -22.60
CA GLY A 438 16.92 -12.83 -23.10
C GLY A 438 15.94 -13.43 -22.10
N ASP A 439 16.30 -13.69 -20.87
CA ASP A 439 15.36 -14.29 -19.92
C ASP A 439 14.92 -13.27 -18.83
N ILE A 440 13.62 -13.04 -18.76
CA ILE A 440 12.99 -12.27 -17.69
C ILE A 440 12.58 -13.27 -16.61
N SER A 441 12.88 -12.94 -15.35
CA SER A 441 12.45 -13.72 -14.20
C SER A 441 11.69 -12.85 -13.22
N VAL A 442 10.60 -13.38 -12.67
CA VAL A 442 9.89 -12.82 -11.53
C VAL A 442 10.05 -13.76 -10.36
N ALA A 443 10.70 -13.31 -9.31
CA ALA A 443 10.94 -14.07 -8.10
C ALA A 443 10.22 -13.44 -6.90
N LYS A 444 9.83 -14.27 -5.96
CA LYS A 444 9.15 -13.92 -4.71
C LYS A 444 10.12 -14.04 -3.55
N TYR A 445 10.11 -13.05 -2.69
CA TYR A 445 10.96 -12.97 -1.50
C TYR A 445 10.14 -12.68 -0.26
N GLU A 446 10.58 -13.23 0.86
CA GLU A 446 10.13 -12.87 2.19
C GLU A 446 11.27 -12.18 2.94
N LEU A 447 10.97 -11.20 3.78
CA LEU A 447 11.94 -10.63 4.69
C LEU A 447 11.87 -11.35 6.04
N VAL A 448 13.00 -11.90 6.45
CA VAL A 448 13.12 -12.63 7.71
C VAL A 448 14.12 -11.95 8.64
N ARG A 449 13.85 -12.04 9.94
CA ARG A 449 14.79 -11.62 10.97
C ARG A 449 15.71 -12.78 11.30
N PRO A 450 17.04 -12.68 11.11
CA PRO A 450 17.97 -13.79 11.35
C PRO A 450 17.95 -14.31 12.80
N ASN A 451 17.70 -13.40 13.76
CA ASN A 451 17.52 -13.71 15.17
C ASN A 451 16.74 -12.60 15.86
N ALA A 452 16.26 -12.83 17.10
CA ALA A 452 15.43 -11.88 17.83
C ALA A 452 16.12 -10.53 18.13
N GLN A 453 17.44 -10.47 18.15
CA GLN A 453 18.25 -9.28 18.45
C GLN A 453 18.67 -8.53 17.18
N SER A 454 18.48 -9.09 16.00
CA SER A 454 18.92 -8.46 14.75
C SER A 454 18.07 -7.23 14.42
N THR A 455 18.73 -6.11 14.17
CA THR A 455 18.10 -4.86 13.67
C THR A 455 18.04 -4.81 12.15
N THR A 456 18.69 -5.74 11.45
CA THR A 456 18.68 -5.89 9.99
C THR A 456 17.87 -7.12 9.58
N LEU A 457 17.21 -7.03 8.44
CA LEU A 457 16.44 -8.11 7.85
C LEU A 457 17.21 -8.73 6.70
N GLN A 458 16.93 -9.99 6.41
CA GLN A 458 17.46 -10.71 5.27
C GLN A 458 16.33 -11.09 4.32
N ALA A 459 16.58 -11.04 3.01
CA ALA A 459 15.65 -11.49 2.00
C ALA A 459 15.85 -13.00 1.76
N ALA A 460 14.81 -13.77 2.02
CA ALA A 460 14.76 -15.20 1.72
C ALA A 460 13.95 -15.40 0.43
N ARG A 461 14.54 -16.01 -0.59
CA ARG A 461 13.85 -16.33 -1.83
C ARG A 461 12.88 -17.48 -1.61
N LEU A 462 11.59 -17.22 -1.84
CA LEU A 462 10.54 -18.23 -1.71
C LEU A 462 10.36 -19.08 -2.97
N GLY A 463 10.60 -18.47 -4.15
CA GLY A 463 10.42 -19.17 -5.42
C GLY A 463 10.47 -18.24 -6.63
N GLN A 464 10.22 -18.83 -7.79
CA GLN A 464 10.08 -18.14 -9.06
C GLN A 464 8.61 -18.21 -9.50
N VAL A 465 8.02 -17.04 -9.71
CA VAL A 465 6.61 -16.94 -10.11
C VAL A 465 6.46 -17.12 -11.62
N TRP A 466 7.38 -16.51 -12.38
CA TRP A 466 7.32 -16.53 -13.83
C TRP A 466 8.71 -16.35 -14.46
N SER A 467 8.88 -16.93 -15.65
CA SER A 467 10.03 -16.64 -16.52
C SER A 467 9.60 -16.63 -17.99
N GLY A 468 10.25 -15.80 -18.78
CA GLY A 468 9.99 -15.67 -20.21
C GLY A 468 11.13 -14.99 -20.91
N LYS A 469 11.02 -14.84 -22.26
CA LYS A 469 12.00 -14.13 -23.07
C LYS A 469 11.53 -12.71 -23.33
N GLY A 470 12.44 -11.74 -23.21
CA GLY A 470 12.15 -10.35 -23.50
C GLY A 470 13.38 -9.48 -23.36
N SER A 471 13.33 -8.28 -23.92
CA SER A 471 14.41 -7.29 -23.85
C SER A 471 14.26 -6.34 -22.64
N GLN A 472 13.12 -6.33 -22.03
CA GLN A 472 12.83 -5.52 -20.84
C GLN A 472 12.16 -6.37 -19.76
N PRO A 473 12.40 -6.10 -18.47
CA PRO A 473 11.76 -6.83 -17.40
C PRO A 473 10.24 -6.60 -17.37
N ALA A 474 9.54 -7.56 -16.79
CA ALA A 474 8.13 -7.42 -16.50
C ALA A 474 7.93 -6.34 -15.44
N THR A 475 6.98 -5.45 -15.63
CA THR A 475 6.52 -4.57 -14.53
C THR A 475 5.53 -5.32 -13.66
N LEU A 476 5.49 -4.96 -12.39
CA LEU A 476 4.76 -5.68 -11.38
C LEU A 476 3.72 -4.76 -10.76
N GLY A 477 2.50 -5.26 -10.57
CA GLY A 477 1.46 -4.61 -9.81
C GLY A 477 1.07 -5.50 -8.64
N GLY A 478 1.14 -4.94 -7.45
CA GLY A 478 0.70 -5.53 -6.19
C GLY A 478 -0.12 -4.53 -5.40
N ASP A 479 -0.64 -4.96 -4.29
CA ASP A 479 -1.46 -4.18 -3.34
C ASP A 479 -0.65 -3.49 -2.24
#